data_28bc4695fc4514f8c4f3d39b255c9b43
#
_entry.id   28bc4695fc4514f8c4f3d39b255c9b43
#
_cell.length_a   1.000
_cell.length_b   1.000
_cell.length_c   1.000
_cell.angle_alpha   90.00
_cell.angle_beta   90.00
_cell.angle_gamma   90.00
#
_symmetry.space_group_name_H-M   'P 1'
#
loop_
_entity.id
_entity.type
_entity.pdbx_description
1 polymer ?
#
loop_
_entity_poly.entity_id
_entity_poly.type
_entity_poly.pdbx_seq_one_letter_code
_entity_poly.pdbx_strand_id
1 'polypeptide(L)'
;MKHKEFLNEAFEKGMDAFVNNNFKKSVEEFTRAVEINPNFALTYASRGAALMKMQKIEESIADFDRAIKLDPDYSKTYHLRGLARVELGDHKGALEDFGHAIDLDPDYGQAYYSRAALQIKLGREDLATEDLQMINVFVEMNTQAFANENNIWRSQHLRLEEMGIADPMGR
;
A
#
# COMPACT_ATOMS: atom_id res chain seq x y z
N MET A 1 -21.20 -10.68 -22.02
CA MET A 1 -21.83 -10.31 -20.76
C MET A 1 -21.56 -11.34 -19.66
N LYS A 2 -21.96 -12.61 -19.79
CA LYS A 2 -21.77 -13.65 -18.75
C LYS A 2 -20.32 -13.84 -18.26
N HIS A 3 -19.32 -13.75 -19.14
CA HIS A 3 -17.92 -13.96 -18.76
C HIS A 3 -17.39 -12.88 -17.80
N LYS A 4 -17.81 -11.64 -17.97
CA LYS A 4 -17.46 -10.51 -17.06
C LYS A 4 -18.15 -10.64 -15.70
N GLU A 5 -19.40 -11.15 -15.68
CA GLU A 5 -20.12 -11.44 -14.43
C GLU A 5 -19.41 -12.54 -13.62
N PHE A 6 -19.02 -13.65 -14.25
CA PHE A 6 -18.31 -14.74 -13.56
C PHE A 6 -16.93 -14.33 -13.04
N LEU A 7 -16.21 -13.49 -13.78
CA LEU A 7 -14.95 -12.93 -13.29
C LEU A 7 -15.17 -12.09 -12.04
N ASN A 8 -16.13 -11.16 -12.08
CA ASN A 8 -16.45 -10.31 -10.94
C ASN A 8 -16.87 -11.15 -9.73
N GLU A 9 -17.72 -12.16 -9.92
CA GLU A 9 -18.17 -13.03 -8.84
C GLU A 9 -17.02 -13.79 -8.18
N ALA A 10 -16.13 -14.40 -8.98
CA ALA A 10 -14.98 -15.14 -8.43
C ALA A 10 -13.99 -14.18 -7.72
N PHE A 11 -13.74 -13.01 -8.30
CA PHE A 11 -12.87 -12.00 -7.71
C PHE A 11 -13.45 -11.48 -6.38
N GLU A 12 -14.73 -11.12 -6.33
CA GLU A 12 -15.40 -10.66 -5.10
C GLU A 12 -15.37 -11.73 -4.00
N LYS A 13 -15.67 -12.99 -4.33
CA LYS A 13 -15.56 -14.11 -3.37
C LYS A 13 -14.14 -14.28 -2.85
N GLY A 14 -13.14 -14.08 -3.70
CA GLY A 14 -11.73 -14.11 -3.31
C GLY A 14 -11.40 -12.99 -2.33
N MET A 15 -11.88 -11.77 -2.60
CA MET A 15 -11.71 -10.62 -1.72
C MET A 15 -12.43 -10.80 -0.37
N ASP A 16 -13.68 -11.28 -0.38
CA ASP A 16 -14.44 -11.58 0.83
C ASP A 16 -13.72 -12.62 1.69
N ALA A 17 -13.21 -13.68 1.07
CA ALA A 17 -12.43 -14.69 1.77
C ALA A 17 -11.13 -14.11 2.36
N PHE A 18 -10.46 -13.20 1.64
CA PHE A 18 -9.26 -12.52 2.11
C PHE A 18 -9.53 -11.66 3.35
N VAL A 19 -10.57 -10.82 3.32
CA VAL A 19 -10.96 -9.95 4.45
C VAL A 19 -11.33 -10.79 5.68
N ASN A 20 -11.94 -11.96 5.47
CA ASN A 20 -12.28 -12.90 6.54
C ASN A 20 -11.11 -13.82 6.96
N ASN A 21 -9.86 -13.50 6.53
CA ASN A 21 -8.65 -14.27 6.80
C ASN A 21 -8.70 -15.75 6.35
N ASN A 22 -9.62 -16.10 5.45
CA ASN A 22 -9.68 -17.42 4.83
C ASN A 22 -8.81 -17.45 3.57
N PHE A 23 -7.48 -17.35 3.76
CA PHE A 23 -6.53 -17.18 2.66
C PHE A 23 -6.52 -18.38 1.70
N LYS A 24 -6.76 -19.60 2.19
CA LYS A 24 -6.87 -20.77 1.33
C LYS A 24 -8.01 -20.63 0.34
N LYS A 25 -9.21 -20.29 0.82
CA LYS A 25 -10.37 -20.05 -0.04
C LYS A 25 -10.17 -18.86 -0.96
N SER A 26 -9.52 -17.81 -0.45
CA SER A 26 -9.15 -16.62 -1.25
C SER A 26 -8.29 -17.01 -2.46
N VAL A 27 -7.24 -17.82 -2.27
CA VAL A 27 -6.39 -18.32 -3.35
C VAL A 27 -7.18 -19.18 -4.35
N GLU A 28 -8.08 -20.05 -3.87
CA GLU A 28 -8.94 -20.89 -4.72
C GLU A 28 -9.82 -20.02 -5.63
N GLU A 29 -10.50 -19.00 -5.09
CA GLU A 29 -11.40 -18.13 -5.85
C GLU A 29 -10.63 -17.20 -6.81
N PHE A 30 -9.48 -16.64 -6.39
CA PHE A 30 -8.64 -15.88 -7.30
C PHE A 30 -8.05 -16.77 -8.42
N THR A 31 -7.77 -18.04 -8.16
CA THR A 31 -7.33 -18.98 -9.21
C THR A 31 -8.42 -19.17 -10.26
N ARG A 32 -9.68 -19.31 -9.82
CA ARG A 32 -10.83 -19.35 -10.76
C ARG A 32 -10.97 -18.05 -11.54
N ALA A 33 -10.75 -16.90 -10.89
CA ALA A 33 -10.80 -15.62 -11.59
C ALA A 33 -9.68 -15.48 -12.64
N VAL A 34 -8.46 -16.00 -12.38
CA VAL A 34 -7.36 -16.08 -13.35
C VAL A 34 -7.71 -16.98 -14.54
N GLU A 35 -8.35 -18.12 -14.31
CA GLU A 35 -8.80 -19.03 -15.38
C GLU A 35 -9.84 -18.36 -16.28
N ILE A 36 -10.73 -17.54 -15.71
CA ILE A 36 -11.73 -16.78 -16.45
C ILE A 36 -11.07 -15.64 -17.27
N ASN A 37 -10.16 -14.87 -16.65
CA ASN A 37 -9.44 -13.79 -17.34
C ASN A 37 -7.96 -13.75 -16.95
N PRO A 38 -7.08 -14.39 -17.73
CA PRO A 38 -5.64 -14.44 -17.46
C PRO A 38 -4.90 -13.13 -17.71
N ASN A 39 -5.59 -12.07 -18.15
CA ASN A 39 -4.99 -10.75 -18.39
C ASN A 39 -5.44 -9.69 -17.38
N PHE A 40 -6.12 -10.07 -16.32
CA PHE A 40 -6.54 -9.13 -15.30
C PHE A 40 -5.49 -9.06 -14.18
N ALA A 41 -4.61 -8.05 -14.24
CA ALA A 41 -3.45 -7.87 -13.35
C ALA A 41 -3.81 -7.92 -11.86
N LEU A 42 -4.92 -7.26 -11.48
CA LEU A 42 -5.35 -7.16 -10.09
C LEU A 42 -5.64 -8.53 -9.45
N THR A 43 -6.10 -9.51 -10.25
CA THR A 43 -6.33 -10.88 -9.72
C THR A 43 -5.04 -11.54 -9.29
N TYR A 44 -3.96 -11.40 -10.08
CA TYR A 44 -2.65 -11.92 -9.71
C TYR A 44 -2.10 -11.20 -8.47
N ALA A 45 -2.18 -9.87 -8.42
CA ALA A 45 -1.74 -9.11 -7.25
C ALA A 45 -2.49 -9.54 -5.97
N SER A 46 -3.81 -9.73 -6.07
CA SER A 46 -4.66 -10.18 -4.95
C SER A 46 -4.34 -11.61 -4.53
N ARG A 47 -4.14 -12.53 -5.49
CA ARG A 47 -3.74 -13.91 -5.19
C ARG A 47 -2.35 -13.97 -4.56
N GLY A 48 -1.40 -13.20 -5.09
CA GLY A 48 -0.06 -13.05 -4.50
C GLY A 48 -0.11 -12.57 -3.05
N ALA A 49 -0.96 -11.59 -2.74
CA ALA A 49 -1.17 -11.13 -1.36
C ALA A 49 -1.72 -12.25 -0.45
N ALA A 50 -2.68 -13.04 -0.93
CA ALA A 50 -3.21 -14.18 -0.18
C ALA A 50 -2.18 -15.29 0.02
N LEU A 51 -1.35 -15.58 -1.00
CA LEU A 51 -0.24 -16.55 -0.91
C LEU A 51 0.81 -16.08 0.10
N MET A 52 1.15 -14.79 0.10
CA MET A 52 2.09 -14.22 1.08
C MET A 52 1.56 -14.39 2.52
N LYS A 53 0.25 -14.19 2.76
CA LYS A 53 -0.38 -14.47 4.07
C LYS A 53 -0.33 -15.94 4.46
N MET A 54 -0.23 -16.85 3.49
CA MET A 54 -0.04 -18.30 3.71
C MET A 54 1.44 -18.71 3.81
N GLN A 55 2.37 -17.76 3.85
CA GLN A 55 3.83 -17.98 3.86
C GLN A 55 4.35 -18.71 2.60
N LYS A 56 3.63 -18.62 1.49
CA LYS A 56 4.01 -19.14 0.18
C LYS A 56 4.70 -18.04 -0.63
N ILE A 57 5.88 -17.64 -0.17
CA ILE A 57 6.51 -16.39 -0.60
C ILE A 57 6.94 -16.45 -2.07
N GLU A 58 7.55 -17.53 -2.51
CA GLU A 58 8.00 -17.71 -3.90
C GLU A 58 6.81 -17.71 -4.88
N GLU A 59 5.70 -18.40 -4.52
CA GLU A 59 4.47 -18.39 -5.32
C GLU A 59 3.88 -16.98 -5.40
N SER A 60 3.94 -16.21 -4.29
CA SER A 60 3.43 -14.84 -4.25
C SER A 60 4.25 -13.90 -5.16
N ILE A 61 5.58 -14.03 -5.17
CA ILE A 61 6.46 -13.24 -6.04
C ILE A 61 6.15 -13.53 -7.51
N ALA A 62 5.97 -14.79 -7.89
CA ALA A 62 5.62 -15.16 -9.25
C ALA A 62 4.28 -14.51 -9.70
N ASP A 63 3.31 -14.43 -8.81
CA ASP A 63 2.04 -13.74 -9.07
C ASP A 63 2.22 -12.22 -9.19
N PHE A 64 3.02 -11.60 -8.32
CA PHE A 64 3.33 -10.17 -8.45
C PHE A 64 4.10 -9.86 -9.74
N ASP A 65 5.05 -10.71 -10.14
CA ASP A 65 5.76 -10.57 -11.43
C ASP A 65 4.78 -10.60 -12.60
N ARG A 66 3.79 -11.50 -12.54
CA ARG A 66 2.76 -11.57 -13.58
C ARG A 66 1.87 -10.34 -13.57
N ALA A 67 1.48 -9.84 -12.40
CA ALA A 67 0.69 -8.64 -12.26
C ALA A 67 1.42 -7.40 -12.82
N ILE A 68 2.70 -7.21 -12.48
CA ILE A 68 3.54 -6.12 -12.99
C ILE A 68 3.70 -6.20 -14.52
N LYS A 69 3.86 -7.40 -15.07
CA LYS A 69 3.94 -7.57 -16.53
C LYS A 69 2.65 -7.17 -17.25
N LEU A 70 1.50 -7.31 -16.60
CA LEU A 70 0.19 -6.97 -17.14
C LEU A 70 -0.17 -5.50 -16.92
N ASP A 71 0.24 -4.95 -15.80
CA ASP A 71 0.01 -3.55 -15.39
C ASP A 71 1.26 -3.01 -14.69
N PRO A 72 2.21 -2.45 -15.44
CA PRO A 72 3.46 -1.95 -14.89
C PRO A 72 3.34 -0.64 -14.11
N ASP A 73 2.20 0.04 -14.20
CA ASP A 73 2.01 1.35 -13.58
C ASP A 73 1.32 1.26 -12.20
N TYR A 74 0.99 0.06 -11.73
CA TYR A 74 0.32 -0.11 -10.46
C TYR A 74 1.32 -0.22 -9.30
N SER A 75 1.61 0.91 -8.67
CA SER A 75 2.60 1.09 -7.58
C SER A 75 2.49 0.07 -6.44
N LYS A 76 1.25 -0.28 -6.05
CA LYS A 76 0.99 -1.22 -4.95
C LYS A 76 1.53 -2.63 -5.21
N THR A 77 1.60 -3.08 -6.46
CA THR A 77 2.14 -4.40 -6.78
C THR A 77 3.65 -4.47 -6.53
N TYR A 78 4.38 -3.41 -6.88
CA TYR A 78 5.81 -3.31 -6.56
C TYR A 78 6.04 -3.31 -5.04
N HIS A 79 5.28 -2.53 -4.29
CA HIS A 79 5.38 -2.53 -2.83
C HIS A 79 5.13 -3.91 -2.23
N LEU A 80 4.08 -4.62 -2.67
CA LEU A 80 3.77 -5.97 -2.19
C LEU A 80 4.88 -6.97 -2.55
N ARG A 81 5.46 -6.90 -3.77
CA ARG A 81 6.60 -7.74 -4.16
C ARG A 81 7.83 -7.40 -3.33
N GLY A 82 8.08 -6.14 -3.05
CA GLY A 82 9.14 -5.71 -2.15
C GLY A 82 9.01 -6.31 -0.76
N LEU A 83 7.80 -6.32 -0.18
CA LEU A 83 7.54 -6.98 1.11
C LEU A 83 7.80 -8.49 1.05
N ALA A 84 7.37 -9.17 -0.02
CA ALA A 84 7.65 -10.59 -0.20
C ALA A 84 9.17 -10.87 -0.35
N ARG A 85 9.91 -10.00 -1.04
CA ARG A 85 11.37 -10.09 -1.16
C ARG A 85 12.09 -9.88 0.17
N VAL A 86 11.58 -9.01 1.05
CA VAL A 86 12.11 -8.87 2.42
C VAL A 86 12.02 -10.19 3.19
N GLU A 87 10.90 -10.90 3.06
CA GLU A 87 10.70 -12.22 3.71
C GLU A 87 11.68 -13.28 3.19
N LEU A 88 12.06 -13.22 1.90
CA LEU A 88 13.11 -14.10 1.32
C LEU A 88 14.53 -13.63 1.63
N GLY A 89 14.73 -12.45 2.22
CA GLY A 89 16.05 -11.87 2.43
C GLY A 89 16.67 -11.21 1.20
N ASP A 90 15.93 -11.07 0.09
CA ASP A 90 16.35 -10.28 -1.08
C ASP A 90 16.15 -8.78 -0.79
N HIS A 91 16.97 -8.26 0.12
CA HIS A 91 16.90 -6.87 0.55
C HIS A 91 17.19 -5.87 -0.57
N LYS A 92 18.07 -6.25 -1.51
CA LYS A 92 18.38 -5.39 -2.65
C LYS A 92 17.17 -5.23 -3.57
N GLY A 93 16.59 -6.34 -4.01
CA GLY A 93 15.39 -6.31 -4.84
C GLY A 93 14.19 -5.66 -4.15
N ALA A 94 14.08 -5.80 -2.83
CA ALA A 94 13.03 -5.13 -2.05
C ALA A 94 13.18 -3.61 -2.07
N LEU A 95 14.40 -3.08 -1.88
CA LEU A 95 14.66 -1.62 -1.94
C LEU A 95 14.38 -1.07 -3.35
N GLU A 96 14.75 -1.81 -4.41
CA GLU A 96 14.42 -1.45 -5.79
C GLU A 96 12.91 -1.39 -6.01
N ASP A 97 12.17 -2.37 -5.53
CA ASP A 97 10.70 -2.41 -5.63
C ASP A 97 10.02 -1.27 -4.87
N PHE A 98 10.46 -0.97 -3.65
CA PHE A 98 9.93 0.17 -2.91
C PHE A 98 10.25 1.50 -3.62
N GLY A 99 11.44 1.63 -4.23
CA GLY A 99 11.79 2.77 -5.07
C GLY A 99 10.83 2.92 -6.25
N HIS A 100 10.60 1.86 -7.01
CA HIS A 100 9.64 1.88 -8.13
C HIS A 100 8.21 2.23 -7.69
N ALA A 101 7.77 1.73 -6.53
CA ALA A 101 6.47 2.08 -5.99
C ALA A 101 6.33 3.58 -5.70
N ILE A 102 7.40 4.21 -5.18
CA ILE A 102 7.48 5.64 -4.91
C ILE A 102 7.55 6.45 -6.21
N ASP A 103 8.34 6.01 -7.19
CA ASP A 103 8.46 6.69 -8.49
C ASP A 103 7.10 6.73 -9.23
N LEU A 104 6.30 5.67 -9.11
CA LEU A 104 4.96 5.57 -9.71
C LEU A 104 3.90 6.34 -8.91
N ASP A 105 4.02 6.39 -7.61
CA ASP A 105 3.09 7.07 -6.71
C ASP A 105 3.88 7.77 -5.59
N PRO A 106 4.29 9.03 -5.80
CA PRO A 106 5.06 9.79 -4.82
C PRO A 106 4.33 10.06 -3.51
N ASP A 107 3.01 9.86 -3.46
CA ASP A 107 2.19 10.03 -2.25
C ASP A 107 1.98 8.70 -1.50
N TYR A 108 2.59 7.60 -1.97
CA TYR A 108 2.43 6.28 -1.37
C TYR A 108 3.26 6.11 -0.09
N GLY A 109 2.81 6.72 1.00
CA GLY A 109 3.50 6.73 2.31
C GLY A 109 3.92 5.36 2.84
N GLN A 110 3.16 4.28 2.52
CA GLN A 110 3.52 2.92 2.93
C GLN A 110 4.82 2.42 2.28
N ALA A 111 5.12 2.84 1.05
CA ALA A 111 6.35 2.47 0.36
C ALA A 111 7.58 3.15 1.00
N TYR A 112 7.47 4.44 1.35
CA TYR A 112 8.49 5.15 2.12
C TYR A 112 8.74 4.48 3.47
N TYR A 113 7.68 4.17 4.21
CA TYR A 113 7.81 3.48 5.51
C TYR A 113 8.54 2.14 5.38
N SER A 114 8.15 1.32 4.40
CA SER A 114 8.76 0.01 4.18
C SER A 114 10.23 0.12 3.77
N ARG A 115 10.58 1.11 2.93
CA ARG A 115 11.96 1.38 2.51
C ARG A 115 12.80 1.86 3.67
N ALA A 116 12.32 2.84 4.44
CA ALA A 116 13.00 3.34 5.64
C ALA A 116 13.24 2.22 6.67
N ALA A 117 12.22 1.43 6.98
CA ALA A 117 12.34 0.33 7.92
C ALA A 117 13.39 -0.71 7.49
N LEU A 118 13.45 -1.03 6.20
CA LEU A 118 14.45 -1.93 5.67
C LEU A 118 15.86 -1.31 5.71
N GLN A 119 15.99 -0.02 5.38
CA GLN A 119 17.27 0.71 5.46
C GLN A 119 17.82 0.76 6.89
N ILE A 120 16.97 1.04 7.89
CA ILE A 120 17.34 0.99 9.31
C ILE A 120 17.82 -0.42 9.69
N LYS A 121 17.06 -1.45 9.30
CA LYS A 121 17.45 -2.85 9.55
C LYS A 121 18.83 -3.20 8.96
N LEU A 122 19.20 -2.55 7.86
CA LEU A 122 20.50 -2.73 7.19
C LEU A 122 21.60 -1.80 7.71
N GLY A 123 21.35 -0.99 8.75
CA GLY A 123 22.29 -0.03 9.31
C GLY A 123 22.56 1.19 8.41
N ARG A 124 21.61 1.53 7.53
CA ARG A 124 21.69 2.65 6.58
C ARG A 124 20.76 3.79 7.04
N GLU A 125 21.00 4.31 8.22
CA GLU A 125 20.10 5.29 8.87
C GLU A 125 20.02 6.62 8.10
N ASP A 126 21.13 7.04 7.46
CA ASP A 126 21.17 8.27 6.65
C ASP A 126 20.14 8.23 5.52
N LEU A 127 20.04 7.09 4.80
CA LEU A 127 19.09 6.91 3.71
C LEU A 127 17.64 6.80 4.22
N ALA A 128 17.44 6.26 5.42
CA ALA A 128 16.12 6.18 6.04
C ALA A 128 15.59 7.56 6.45
N THR A 129 16.48 8.51 6.75
CA THR A 129 16.08 9.84 7.23
C THR A 129 15.26 10.60 6.20
N GLU A 130 15.60 10.52 4.92
CA GLU A 130 14.85 11.17 3.83
C GLU A 130 13.42 10.61 3.75
N ASP A 131 13.28 9.30 3.79
CA ASP A 131 11.97 8.63 3.76
C ASP A 131 11.11 8.99 4.98
N LEU A 132 11.72 9.08 6.17
CA LEU A 132 11.04 9.46 7.39
C LEU A 132 10.57 10.92 7.35
N GLN A 133 11.34 11.82 6.72
CA GLN A 133 10.92 13.20 6.51
C GLN A 133 9.68 13.27 5.60
N MET A 134 9.64 12.49 4.52
CA MET A 134 8.46 12.41 3.65
C MET A 134 7.23 11.89 4.40
N ILE A 135 7.39 10.88 5.26
CA ILE A 135 6.29 10.38 6.09
C ILE A 135 5.74 11.48 7.01
N ASN A 136 6.60 12.27 7.63
CA ASN A 136 6.18 13.40 8.46
C ASN A 136 5.39 14.44 7.66
N VAL A 137 5.82 14.76 6.43
CA VAL A 137 5.08 15.65 5.52
C VAL A 137 3.67 15.11 5.26
N PHE A 138 3.51 13.82 4.97
CA PHE A 138 2.19 13.21 4.76
C PHE A 138 1.31 13.25 6.01
N VAL A 139 1.88 13.02 7.18
CA VAL A 139 1.16 13.13 8.46
C VAL A 139 0.68 14.56 8.69
N GLU A 140 1.53 15.55 8.46
CA GLU A 140 1.19 16.96 8.61
C GLU A 140 0.09 17.39 7.62
N MET A 141 0.22 17.01 6.34
CA MET A 141 -0.79 17.29 5.31
C MET A 141 -2.16 16.68 5.64
N ASN A 142 -2.17 15.41 6.05
CA ASN A 142 -3.41 14.72 6.43
C ASN A 142 -4.03 15.33 7.68
N THR A 143 -3.22 15.70 8.67
CA THR A 143 -3.69 16.37 9.90
C THR A 143 -4.26 17.75 9.58
N GLN A 144 -3.61 18.51 8.69
CA GLN A 144 -4.09 19.82 8.25
C GLN A 144 -5.39 19.71 7.46
N ALA A 145 -5.49 18.75 6.54
CA ALA A 145 -6.71 18.49 5.77
C ALA A 145 -7.88 18.14 6.71
N PHE A 146 -7.66 17.22 7.64
CA PHE A 146 -8.65 16.82 8.63
C PHE A 146 -9.09 18.00 9.51
N ALA A 147 -8.14 18.83 9.96
CA ALA A 147 -8.43 20.01 10.77
C ALA A 147 -9.25 21.05 9.99
N ASN A 148 -8.96 21.25 8.70
CA ASN A 148 -9.71 22.14 7.83
C ASN A 148 -11.15 21.65 7.58
N GLU A 149 -11.32 20.36 7.25
CA GLU A 149 -12.62 19.73 7.01
C GLU A 149 -13.54 19.80 8.23
N ASN A 150 -12.98 19.66 9.43
CA ASN A 150 -13.72 19.66 10.69
C ASN A 150 -13.76 21.03 11.38
N ASN A 151 -13.27 22.09 10.74
CA ASN A 151 -13.19 23.45 11.31
C ASN A 151 -12.51 23.52 12.69
N ILE A 152 -11.56 22.63 12.96
CA ILE A 152 -10.89 22.55 14.28
C ILE A 152 -10.15 23.84 14.60
N TRP A 153 -9.48 24.42 13.60
CA TRP A 153 -8.77 25.70 13.75
C TRP A 153 -9.70 26.84 14.10
N ARG A 154 -10.89 26.88 13.49
CA ARG A 154 -11.89 27.90 13.76
C ARG A 154 -12.43 27.81 15.19
N SER A 155 -12.65 26.60 15.70
CA SER A 155 -13.09 26.39 17.08
C SER A 155 -11.98 26.70 18.10
N GLN A 156 -10.72 26.47 17.77
CA GLN A 156 -9.59 26.89 18.61
C GLN A 156 -9.44 28.43 18.61
N HIS A 157 -9.56 29.07 17.47
CA HIS A 157 -9.48 30.52 17.33
C HIS A 157 -10.56 31.20 18.14
N LEU A 158 -11.81 30.75 18.01
CA LEU A 158 -12.94 31.24 18.81
C LEU A 158 -12.71 31.08 20.32
N ARG A 159 -12.14 29.96 20.78
CA ARG A 159 -11.79 29.77 22.18
C ARG A 159 -10.73 30.74 22.68
N LEU A 160 -9.71 31.01 21.86
CA LEU A 160 -8.64 31.94 22.22
C LEU A 160 -9.19 33.38 22.31
N GLU A 161 -10.11 33.78 21.40
CA GLU A 161 -10.80 35.03 21.43
C GLU A 161 -11.68 35.16 22.70
N GLU A 162 -12.46 34.12 23.03
CA GLU A 162 -13.27 34.07 24.25
C GLU A 162 -12.42 34.16 25.54
N MET A 163 -11.21 33.65 25.52
CA MET A 163 -10.23 33.70 26.61
C MET A 163 -9.43 35.02 26.65
N GLY A 164 -9.66 35.95 25.69
CA GLY A 164 -8.94 37.21 25.60
C GLY A 164 -7.45 37.05 25.22
N ILE A 165 -7.08 35.95 24.64
CA ILE A 165 -5.72 35.68 24.15
C ILE A 165 -5.65 36.19 22.71
N ALA A 166 -4.80 37.18 22.44
CA ALA A 166 -4.59 37.69 21.08
C ALA A 166 -4.05 36.59 20.17
N ASP A 167 -4.56 36.59 18.92
CA ASP A 167 -4.12 35.65 17.87
C ASP A 167 -2.58 35.68 17.71
N PRO A 168 -1.88 34.61 17.95
CA PRO A 168 -0.44 34.56 17.79
C PRO A 168 0.03 34.69 16.33
N MET A 169 -0.90 34.63 15.36
CA MET A 169 -0.59 34.72 13.92
C MET A 169 -0.81 36.12 13.33
N GLY A 170 -1.28 37.13 14.09
CA GLY A 170 -1.20 38.55 13.75
C GLY A 170 -1.77 38.91 12.37
N ARG A 171 -2.98 38.51 12.02
CA ARG A 171 -3.70 39.05 10.84
C ARG A 171 -5.02 39.67 11.20
#